data_c5a393512570b3f7c4b08ecb342a9228
#
_entry.id   c5a393512570b3f7c4b08ecb342a9228
#
_cell.length_a   1.000
_cell.length_b   1.000
_cell.length_c   1.000
_cell.angle_alpha   90.00
_cell.angle_beta   90.00
_cell.angle_gamma   90.00
#
_symmetry.space_group_name_H-M   'P 1'
#
loop_
_entity.id
_entity.type
_entity.pdbx_description
1 polymer ?
#
loop_
_entity_poly.entity_id
_entity_poly.type
_entity_poly.pdbx_seq_one_letter_code
_entity_poly.pdbx_strand_id
1 'polypeptide(L)'
;MFTGIIEEVGEVTEAGEGTLRIRAPFVLQDSKLGDSIAINGVDLTVAEMDGESFFANLMPETYRRSNLGELKAGDLVNLERSVRPVDRLSGHIVRGVVEGIATLDSMTPEGEAIIARFNTPPELLRYMVVKGPICIDGISLTIVAKDATSFSVSLVQYTQEHTNLHTREPGDRINIETDILARYVDNLLSQRGDGENQGATR
;
A
#
# COMPACT_ATOMS: atom_id res chain seq x y z
N MET A 1 4.97 7.07 -8.92
CA MET A 1 4.45 5.78 -9.45
C MET A 1 5.38 4.66 -9.04
N PHE A 2 4.80 3.53 -8.64
CA PHE A 2 5.47 2.38 -8.05
C PHE A 2 4.95 1.08 -8.67
N THR A 3 5.53 -0.03 -8.30
CA THR A 3 5.15 -1.37 -8.82
C THR A 3 4.58 -2.27 -7.73
N GLY A 4 4.79 -1.91 -6.47
CA GLY A 4 4.45 -2.73 -5.30
C GLY A 4 5.48 -3.84 -5.02
N ILE A 5 6.71 -3.66 -5.50
CA ILE A 5 7.84 -4.53 -5.17
C ILE A 5 8.73 -3.80 -4.18
N ILE A 6 8.74 -4.30 -2.96
CA ILE A 6 9.51 -3.69 -1.87
C ILE A 6 11.00 -3.87 -2.14
N GLU A 7 11.74 -2.77 -2.04
CA GLU A 7 13.19 -2.74 -2.25
C GLU A 7 13.96 -2.83 -0.93
N GLU A 8 13.38 -2.30 0.17
CA GLU A 8 14.00 -2.27 1.48
C GLU A 8 12.94 -2.24 2.58
N VAL A 9 13.21 -2.88 3.71
CA VAL A 9 12.49 -2.67 4.96
C VAL A 9 13.29 -1.70 5.80
N GLY A 10 12.82 -0.45 5.87
CA GLY A 10 13.45 0.61 6.66
C GLY A 10 12.96 0.62 8.10
N GLU A 11 13.68 1.34 8.96
CA GLU A 11 13.34 1.53 10.37
C GLU A 11 13.02 2.99 10.65
N VAL A 12 11.88 3.24 11.27
CA VAL A 12 11.53 4.58 11.77
C VAL A 12 12.45 4.93 12.92
N THR A 13 13.26 5.98 12.80
CA THR A 13 14.15 6.45 13.87
C THR A 13 13.56 7.60 14.66
N GLU A 14 12.71 8.42 14.01
CA GLU A 14 11.97 9.52 14.63
C GLU A 14 10.58 9.60 14.02
N ALA A 15 9.56 9.78 14.88
CA ALA A 15 8.19 10.07 14.48
C ALA A 15 7.69 11.28 15.28
N GLY A 16 7.34 12.35 14.56
CA GLY A 16 6.84 13.60 15.13
C GLY A 16 5.49 14.00 14.54
N GLU A 17 4.92 15.13 15.00
CA GLU A 17 3.70 15.67 14.40
C GLU A 17 3.98 16.08 12.93
N GLY A 18 3.50 15.22 11.99
CA GLY A 18 3.62 15.47 10.57
C GLY A 18 5.00 15.19 9.97
N THR A 19 5.89 14.48 10.66
CA THR A 19 7.22 14.14 10.14
C THR A 19 7.64 12.72 10.51
N LEU A 20 8.35 12.06 9.59
CA LEU A 20 9.02 10.77 9.82
C LEU A 20 10.47 10.87 9.41
N ARG A 21 11.37 10.31 10.23
CA ARG A 21 12.73 9.99 9.83
C ARG A 21 12.90 8.48 9.74
N ILE A 22 13.43 8.02 8.63
CA ILE A 22 13.55 6.58 8.34
C ILE A 22 14.99 6.28 7.95
N ARG A 23 15.57 5.29 8.63
CA ARG A 23 16.86 4.71 8.26
C ARG A 23 16.63 3.71 7.14
N ALA A 24 17.27 3.96 5.99
CA ALA A 24 17.05 3.21 4.76
C ALA A 24 18.23 3.35 3.78
N PRO A 25 19.40 2.81 4.10
CA PRO A 25 20.62 3.05 3.32
C PRO A 25 20.58 2.53 1.88
N PHE A 26 19.76 1.52 1.58
CA PHE A 26 19.70 0.95 0.24
C PHE A 26 18.93 1.84 -0.73
N VAL A 27 17.70 2.27 -0.41
CA VAL A 27 16.90 3.13 -1.29
C VAL A 27 17.51 4.53 -1.45
N LEU A 28 18.41 4.93 -0.52
CA LEU A 28 19.09 6.22 -0.60
C LEU A 28 20.32 6.24 -1.52
N GLN A 29 20.80 5.08 -2.00
CA GLN A 29 22.03 5.03 -2.82
C GLN A 29 21.98 5.85 -4.10
N ASP A 30 20.81 5.98 -4.73
CA ASP A 30 20.62 6.80 -5.94
C ASP A 30 19.43 7.78 -5.81
N SER A 31 18.89 7.97 -4.61
CA SER A 31 17.86 8.97 -4.32
C SER A 31 18.48 10.35 -4.08
N LYS A 32 17.67 11.38 -4.31
CA LYS A 32 18.03 12.79 -4.06
C LYS A 32 16.85 13.55 -3.46
N LEU A 33 17.11 14.73 -2.93
CA LEU A 33 16.06 15.63 -2.45
C LEU A 33 15.00 15.89 -3.52
N GLY A 34 13.74 15.76 -3.13
CA GLY A 34 12.60 15.93 -4.01
C GLY A 34 12.14 14.65 -4.72
N ASP A 35 12.88 13.56 -4.63
CA ASP A 35 12.42 12.25 -5.14
C ASP A 35 11.27 11.71 -4.28
N SER A 36 10.46 10.84 -4.88
CA SER A 36 9.38 10.11 -4.19
C SER A 36 9.84 8.73 -3.75
N ILE A 37 9.57 8.41 -2.49
CA ILE A 37 9.71 7.07 -1.92
C ILE A 37 8.35 6.67 -1.34
N ALA A 38 7.84 5.49 -1.69
CA ALA A 38 6.65 4.92 -1.06
C ALA A 38 7.03 4.34 0.30
N ILE A 39 6.35 4.78 1.36
CA ILE A 39 6.50 4.29 2.74
C ILE A 39 5.20 3.59 3.11
N ASN A 40 5.23 2.27 3.32
CA ASN A 40 4.02 1.45 3.46
C ASN A 40 2.97 1.79 2.39
N GLY A 41 3.39 1.99 1.13
CA GLY A 41 2.52 2.32 0.00
C GLY A 41 2.04 3.77 -0.05
N VAL A 42 2.55 4.66 0.78
CA VAL A 42 2.26 6.10 0.72
C VAL A 42 3.39 6.82 0.02
N ASP A 43 3.10 7.46 -1.11
CA ASP A 43 4.06 8.30 -1.85
C ASP A 43 4.41 9.55 -1.04
N LEU A 44 5.65 9.65 -0.60
CA LEU A 44 6.16 10.80 0.13
C LEU A 44 7.45 11.33 -0.50
N THR A 45 7.60 12.64 -0.41
CA THR A 45 8.78 13.33 -0.94
C THR A 45 9.91 13.32 0.07
N VAL A 46 11.12 12.99 -0.39
CA VAL A 46 12.36 13.13 0.39
C VAL A 46 12.63 14.61 0.63
N ALA A 47 12.36 15.08 1.84
CA ALA A 47 12.51 16.48 2.23
C ALA A 47 13.96 16.81 2.65
N GLU A 48 14.58 15.92 3.40
CA GLU A 48 15.97 15.97 3.83
C GLU A 48 16.54 14.55 3.82
N MET A 49 17.83 14.40 3.63
CA MET A 49 18.51 13.12 3.69
C MET A 49 19.98 13.26 4.08
N ASP A 50 20.50 12.21 4.68
CA ASP A 50 21.93 11.96 4.86
C ASP A 50 22.29 10.61 4.19
N GLY A 51 23.47 10.07 4.47
CA GLY A 51 23.89 8.80 3.85
C GLY A 51 23.14 7.55 4.32
N GLU A 52 22.34 7.63 5.37
CA GLU A 52 21.67 6.47 5.99
C GLU A 52 20.17 6.67 6.22
N SER A 53 19.71 7.93 6.33
CA SER A 53 18.33 8.27 6.70
C SER A 53 17.78 9.39 5.84
N PHE A 54 16.45 9.42 5.71
CA PHE A 54 15.73 10.55 5.12
C PHE A 54 14.57 11.00 5.99
N PHE A 55 14.16 12.26 5.78
CA PHE A 55 12.95 12.83 6.36
C PHE A 55 11.87 12.95 5.30
N ALA A 56 10.64 12.60 5.69
CA ALA A 56 9.44 12.81 4.92
C ALA A 56 8.40 13.59 5.74
N ASN A 57 7.73 14.54 5.09
CA ASN A 57 6.64 15.29 5.69
C ASN A 57 5.30 14.61 5.42
N LEU A 58 4.48 14.48 6.46
CA LEU A 58 3.14 13.91 6.39
C LEU A 58 2.09 15.04 6.38
N MET A 59 1.35 15.15 5.29
CA MET A 59 0.20 16.05 5.25
C MET A 59 -0.92 15.55 6.18
N PRO A 60 -1.78 16.43 6.74
CA PRO A 60 -2.86 16.02 7.64
C PRO A 60 -3.80 14.94 7.07
N GLU A 61 -4.04 14.95 5.75
CA GLU A 61 -4.85 13.92 5.09
C GLU A 61 -4.15 12.56 5.09
N THR A 62 -2.86 12.52 4.77
CA THR A 62 -2.03 11.31 4.84
C THR A 62 -2.02 10.72 6.24
N TYR A 63 -1.87 11.57 7.24
CA TYR A 63 -1.89 11.18 8.65
C TYR A 63 -3.21 10.51 9.05
N ARG A 64 -4.35 11.00 8.54
CA ARG A 64 -5.67 10.45 8.84
C ARG A 64 -6.01 9.19 8.05
N ARG A 65 -5.51 9.08 6.81
CA ARG A 65 -5.89 8.02 5.86
C ARG A 65 -4.97 6.82 5.86
N SER A 66 -3.80 6.90 6.48
CA SER A 66 -2.82 5.83 6.47
C SER A 66 -2.43 5.42 7.88
N ASN A 67 -1.73 4.28 8.00
CA ASN A 67 -1.15 3.84 9.25
C ASN A 67 0.13 4.61 9.64
N LEU A 68 0.61 5.53 8.79
CA LEU A 68 1.85 6.28 9.05
C LEU A 68 1.75 7.18 10.28
N GLY A 69 0.53 7.65 10.61
CA GLY A 69 0.29 8.47 11.80
C GLY A 69 0.44 7.73 13.14
N GLU A 70 0.52 6.41 13.11
CA GLU A 70 0.63 5.55 14.29
C GLU A 70 2.04 5.04 14.53
N LEU A 71 2.95 5.27 13.57
CA LEU A 71 4.33 4.81 13.61
C LEU A 71 5.11 5.46 14.74
N LYS A 72 6.02 4.70 15.33
CA LYS A 72 6.93 5.07 16.41
C LYS A 72 8.36 4.70 16.06
N ALA A 73 9.31 5.28 16.74
CA ALA A 73 10.71 4.86 16.63
C ALA A 73 10.86 3.36 16.94
N GLY A 74 11.54 2.65 16.06
CA GLY A 74 11.72 1.20 16.06
C GLY A 74 10.76 0.44 15.15
N ASP A 75 9.68 1.06 14.65
CA ASP A 75 8.76 0.40 13.72
C ASP A 75 9.41 0.19 12.35
N LEU A 76 9.08 -0.94 11.71
CA LEU A 76 9.56 -1.30 10.38
C LEU A 76 8.55 -0.88 9.31
N VAL A 77 9.06 -0.32 8.20
CA VAL A 77 8.26 0.15 7.07
C VAL A 77 8.77 -0.40 5.74
N ASN A 78 7.86 -0.76 4.85
CA ASN A 78 8.18 -1.13 3.48
C ASN A 78 8.54 0.10 2.66
N LEU A 79 9.61 0.03 1.89
CA LEU A 79 10.11 1.12 1.05
C LEU A 79 10.25 0.67 -0.40
N GLU A 80 9.79 1.54 -1.31
CA GLU A 80 9.98 1.39 -2.75
C GLU A 80 10.25 2.77 -3.35
N ARG A 81 11.29 2.90 -4.19
CA ARG A 81 11.55 4.12 -4.97
C ARG A 81 10.60 4.22 -6.16
N SER A 82 10.39 5.43 -6.67
CA SER A 82 9.65 5.63 -7.91
C SER A 82 10.23 4.82 -9.06
N VAL A 83 9.37 4.11 -9.79
CA VAL A 83 9.75 3.32 -10.97
C VAL A 83 10.33 4.21 -12.06
N ARG A 84 11.45 3.83 -12.63
CA ARG A 84 12.07 4.51 -13.79
C ARG A 84 11.52 3.92 -15.11
N PRO A 85 11.56 4.67 -16.23
CA PRO A 85 11.04 4.18 -17.52
C PRO A 85 11.71 2.90 -18.05
N VAL A 86 12.89 2.56 -17.54
CA VAL A 86 13.67 1.37 -17.93
C VAL A 86 13.43 0.17 -17.00
N ASP A 87 12.73 0.36 -15.90
CA ASP A 87 12.47 -0.69 -14.93
C ASP A 87 11.31 -1.59 -15.37
N ARG A 88 11.27 -2.79 -14.81
CA ARG A 88 10.17 -3.73 -15.06
C ARG A 88 9.00 -3.42 -14.16
N LEU A 89 7.78 -3.44 -14.68
CA LEU A 89 6.57 -3.45 -13.90
C LEU A 89 6.30 -4.89 -13.42
N SER A 90 6.99 -5.32 -12.36
CA SER A 90 6.92 -6.70 -11.86
C SER A 90 5.70 -6.99 -10.99
N GLY A 91 5.07 -5.96 -10.41
CA GLY A 91 3.79 -6.05 -9.68
C GLY A 91 2.64 -5.55 -10.54
N HIS A 92 2.00 -4.46 -10.10
CA HIS A 92 0.95 -3.76 -10.85
C HIS A 92 1.16 -2.24 -10.77
N ILE A 93 0.27 -1.45 -11.36
CA ILE A 93 0.36 0.01 -11.28
C ILE A 93 -0.06 0.45 -9.88
N VAL A 94 0.93 0.80 -9.05
CA VAL A 94 0.75 1.37 -7.72
C VAL A 94 1.06 2.87 -7.78
N ARG A 95 0.14 3.69 -7.28
CA ARG A 95 0.28 5.16 -7.36
C ARG A 95 0.93 5.74 -6.12
N GLY A 96 0.88 5.01 -5.00
CA GLY A 96 1.25 5.51 -3.68
C GLY A 96 0.13 6.32 -3.02
N VAL A 97 -1.11 6.10 -3.43
CA VAL A 97 -2.31 6.79 -2.92
C VAL A 97 -3.13 5.81 -2.10
N VAL A 98 -2.87 5.79 -0.79
CA VAL A 98 -3.65 4.97 0.15
C VAL A 98 -5.08 5.45 0.20
N GLU A 99 -6.03 4.54 0.00
CA GLU A 99 -7.46 4.82 -0.10
C GLU A 99 -8.19 4.57 1.21
N GLY A 100 -7.62 3.74 2.06
CA GLY A 100 -8.13 3.43 3.38
C GLY A 100 -7.31 2.36 4.09
N ILE A 101 -7.82 1.93 5.22
CA ILE A 101 -7.16 0.98 6.12
C ILE A 101 -7.98 -0.30 6.17
N ALA A 102 -7.32 -1.45 6.05
CA ALA A 102 -7.83 -2.73 6.48
C ALA A 102 -7.22 -3.11 7.84
N THR A 103 -7.85 -4.05 8.52
CA THR A 103 -7.30 -4.65 9.75
C THR A 103 -6.90 -6.10 9.47
N LEU A 104 -5.69 -6.46 9.80
CA LEU A 104 -5.25 -7.86 9.73
C LEU A 104 -6.08 -8.69 10.72
N ASP A 105 -6.84 -9.66 10.21
CA ASP A 105 -7.71 -10.52 10.98
C ASP A 105 -6.99 -11.78 11.45
N SER A 106 -6.29 -12.42 10.52
CA SER A 106 -5.58 -13.68 10.82
C SER A 106 -4.47 -13.96 9.82
N MET A 107 -3.48 -14.74 10.26
CA MET A 107 -2.43 -15.33 9.43
C MET A 107 -2.41 -16.83 9.68
N THR A 108 -2.79 -17.63 8.69
CA THR A 108 -2.94 -19.09 8.83
C THR A 108 -1.97 -19.80 7.89
N PRO A 109 -1.09 -20.69 8.40
CA PRO A 109 -0.21 -21.47 7.54
C PRO A 109 -0.98 -22.36 6.56
N GLU A 110 -0.56 -22.37 5.28
CA GLU A 110 -1.07 -23.24 4.23
C GLU A 110 0.12 -23.77 3.40
N GLY A 111 0.61 -24.96 3.77
CA GLY A 111 1.83 -25.51 3.19
C GLY A 111 3.03 -24.63 3.50
N GLU A 112 3.74 -24.17 2.45
CA GLU A 112 4.88 -23.24 2.56
C GLU A 112 4.46 -21.75 2.55
N ALA A 113 3.16 -21.49 2.35
CA ALA A 113 2.62 -20.13 2.34
C ALA A 113 1.86 -19.81 3.63
N ILE A 114 1.53 -18.52 3.81
CA ILE A 114 0.61 -18.03 4.83
C ILE A 114 -0.58 -17.38 4.14
N ILE A 115 -1.79 -17.78 4.50
CA ILE A 115 -3.01 -17.06 4.11
C ILE A 115 -3.23 -15.95 5.13
N ALA A 116 -3.08 -14.71 4.68
CA ALA A 116 -3.39 -13.52 5.45
C ALA A 116 -4.79 -13.01 5.08
N ARG A 117 -5.66 -12.81 6.08
CA ARG A 117 -7.02 -12.30 5.93
C ARG A 117 -7.11 -10.89 6.50
N PHE A 118 -7.81 -10.01 5.79
CA PHE A 118 -7.95 -8.60 6.13
C PHE A 118 -9.42 -8.19 6.16
N ASN A 119 -9.90 -7.73 7.32
CA ASN A 119 -11.20 -7.07 7.43
C ASN A 119 -11.10 -5.68 6.80
N THR A 120 -12.02 -5.38 5.89
CA THR A 120 -11.88 -4.23 4.99
C THR A 120 -13.20 -3.51 4.81
N PRO A 121 -13.22 -2.16 4.81
CA PRO A 121 -14.41 -1.38 4.53
C PRO A 121 -15.09 -1.78 3.21
N PRO A 122 -16.43 -1.91 3.17
CA PRO A 122 -17.17 -2.34 1.98
C PRO A 122 -16.91 -1.46 0.74
N GLU A 123 -16.67 -0.17 0.95
CA GLU A 123 -16.36 0.79 -0.11
C GLU A 123 -15.04 0.49 -0.85
N LEU A 124 -14.09 -0.20 -0.21
CA LEU A 124 -12.87 -0.67 -0.87
C LEU A 124 -13.06 -2.06 -1.48
N LEU A 125 -13.80 -2.95 -0.79
CA LEU A 125 -14.07 -4.30 -1.27
C LEU A 125 -14.75 -4.33 -2.66
N ARG A 126 -15.56 -3.33 -2.99
CA ARG A 126 -16.24 -3.25 -4.31
C ARG A 126 -15.27 -3.23 -5.49
N TYR A 127 -14.06 -2.71 -5.30
CA TYR A 127 -13.02 -2.62 -6.34
C TYR A 127 -12.10 -3.83 -6.40
N MET A 128 -12.27 -4.78 -5.48
CA MET A 128 -11.44 -5.97 -5.38
C MET A 128 -12.09 -7.15 -6.11
N VAL A 129 -11.31 -7.88 -6.88
CA VAL A 129 -11.75 -9.10 -7.57
C VAL A 129 -10.80 -10.26 -7.24
N VAL A 130 -11.35 -11.47 -7.08
CA VAL A 130 -10.53 -12.69 -6.87
C VAL A 130 -9.61 -12.88 -8.07
N LYS A 131 -8.34 -13.15 -7.83
CA LYS A 131 -7.22 -13.18 -8.78
C LYS A 131 -6.79 -11.82 -9.33
N GLY A 132 -7.42 -10.72 -8.91
CA GLY A 132 -6.92 -9.37 -9.18
C GLY A 132 -5.81 -8.94 -8.22
N PRO A 133 -5.07 -7.88 -8.58
CA PRO A 133 -4.04 -7.31 -7.72
C PRO A 133 -4.65 -6.43 -6.62
N ILE A 134 -3.90 -6.30 -5.55
CA ILE A 134 -4.13 -5.38 -4.43
C ILE A 134 -2.79 -4.90 -3.90
N CYS A 135 -2.70 -3.64 -3.49
CA CYS A 135 -1.54 -3.11 -2.80
C CYS A 135 -1.82 -3.03 -1.29
N ILE A 136 -0.98 -3.69 -0.50
CA ILE A 136 -1.09 -3.84 0.96
C ILE A 136 0.22 -3.33 1.58
N ASP A 137 0.19 -2.25 2.36
CA ASP A 137 1.41 -1.59 2.88
C ASP A 137 2.52 -1.46 1.81
N GLY A 138 2.12 -1.09 0.57
CA GLY A 138 3.03 -0.95 -0.57
C GLY A 138 3.34 -2.24 -1.33
N ILE A 139 2.90 -3.40 -0.86
CA ILE A 139 3.20 -4.69 -1.47
C ILE A 139 2.13 -5.07 -2.49
N SER A 140 2.52 -5.36 -3.72
CA SER A 140 1.65 -5.92 -4.76
C SER A 140 1.38 -7.40 -4.50
N LEU A 141 0.12 -7.75 -4.22
CA LEU A 141 -0.30 -9.11 -3.92
C LEU A 141 -1.52 -9.49 -4.75
N THR A 142 -1.81 -10.80 -4.82
CA THR A 142 -2.96 -11.34 -5.53
C THR A 142 -4.04 -11.76 -4.53
N ILE A 143 -5.28 -11.31 -4.74
CA ILE A 143 -6.43 -11.71 -3.94
C ILE A 143 -6.77 -13.16 -4.24
N VAL A 144 -6.76 -14.03 -3.21
CA VAL A 144 -7.11 -15.46 -3.35
C VAL A 144 -8.55 -15.76 -2.96
N ALA A 145 -9.11 -14.99 -2.03
CA ALA A 145 -10.50 -15.10 -1.61
C ALA A 145 -11.06 -13.73 -1.20
N LYS A 146 -12.37 -13.58 -1.28
CA LYS A 146 -13.10 -12.37 -0.88
C LYS A 146 -14.50 -12.73 -0.45
N ASP A 147 -15.00 -12.07 0.59
CA ASP A 147 -16.41 -12.11 1.02
C ASP A 147 -16.98 -10.67 1.20
N ALA A 148 -18.08 -10.52 1.92
CA ALA A 148 -18.76 -9.25 2.13
C ALA A 148 -18.00 -8.26 3.03
N THR A 149 -17.06 -8.75 3.84
CA THR A 149 -16.38 -7.94 4.89
C THR A 149 -14.87 -8.04 4.84
N SER A 150 -14.31 -8.94 4.03
CA SER A 150 -12.88 -9.23 4.04
C SER A 150 -12.37 -9.74 2.69
N PHE A 151 -11.05 -9.72 2.54
CA PHE A 151 -10.34 -10.45 1.50
C PHE A 151 -9.14 -11.19 2.09
N SER A 152 -8.58 -12.12 1.32
CA SER A 152 -7.36 -12.85 1.71
C SER A 152 -6.35 -12.86 0.57
N VAL A 153 -5.08 -12.90 0.95
CA VAL A 153 -3.94 -13.09 0.06
C VAL A 153 -3.08 -14.26 0.52
N SER A 154 -2.31 -14.84 -0.39
CA SER A 154 -1.34 -15.89 -0.05
C SER A 154 0.06 -15.28 -0.06
N LEU A 155 0.74 -15.32 1.08
CA LEU A 155 2.09 -14.81 1.28
C LEU A 155 3.09 -15.94 1.08
N VAL A 156 3.87 -15.86 0.01
CA VAL A 156 5.00 -16.77 -0.21
C VAL A 156 6.16 -16.42 0.72
N GLN A 157 7.06 -17.38 0.97
CA GLN A 157 8.19 -17.21 1.88
C GLN A 157 9.01 -15.94 1.58
N TYR A 158 9.32 -15.68 0.32
CA TYR A 158 10.07 -14.49 -0.08
C TYR A 158 9.41 -13.19 0.38
N THR A 159 8.09 -13.06 0.20
CA THR A 159 7.35 -11.86 0.66
C THR A 159 7.39 -11.71 2.17
N GLN A 160 7.30 -12.81 2.92
CA GLN A 160 7.39 -12.77 4.37
C GLN A 160 8.77 -12.29 4.83
N GLU A 161 9.84 -12.75 4.21
CA GLU A 161 11.22 -12.44 4.60
C GLU A 161 11.67 -11.02 4.18
N HIS A 162 11.07 -10.44 3.11
CA HIS A 162 11.53 -9.21 2.50
C HIS A 162 10.55 -8.03 2.65
N THR A 163 9.54 -8.17 3.50
CA THR A 163 8.59 -7.09 3.80
C THR A 163 8.31 -7.02 5.30
N ASN A 164 7.74 -5.92 5.75
CA ASN A 164 7.36 -5.76 7.16
C ASN A 164 6.18 -6.64 7.60
N LEU A 165 5.56 -7.41 6.70
CA LEU A 165 4.43 -8.29 7.04
C LEU A 165 4.80 -9.38 8.07
N HIS A 166 6.08 -9.76 8.16
CA HIS A 166 6.54 -10.72 9.17
C HIS A 166 6.46 -10.19 10.61
N THR A 167 6.33 -8.88 10.79
CA THR A 167 6.19 -8.25 12.12
C THR A 167 4.74 -7.93 12.46
N ARG A 168 3.80 -8.14 11.53
CA ARG A 168 2.40 -7.79 11.72
C ARG A 168 1.65 -8.87 12.49
N GLU A 169 0.76 -8.41 13.38
CA GLU A 169 -0.09 -9.26 14.22
C GLU A 169 -1.58 -8.99 13.94
N PRO A 170 -2.47 -9.96 14.22
CA PRO A 170 -3.91 -9.74 14.17
C PRO A 170 -4.31 -8.52 15.00
N GLY A 171 -5.08 -7.61 14.38
CA GLY A 171 -5.44 -6.31 14.93
C GLY A 171 -4.68 -5.14 14.31
N ASP A 172 -3.56 -5.37 13.65
CA ASP A 172 -2.77 -4.32 13.02
C ASP A 172 -3.51 -3.65 11.86
N ARG A 173 -3.28 -2.36 11.74
CA ARG A 173 -3.83 -1.51 10.68
C ARG A 173 -2.90 -1.49 9.48
N ILE A 174 -3.47 -1.77 8.31
CA ILE A 174 -2.73 -2.00 7.07
C ILE A 174 -3.25 -1.05 5.99
N ASN A 175 -2.37 -0.33 5.33
CA ASN A 175 -2.71 0.57 4.22
C ASN A 175 -3.17 -0.23 3.00
N ILE A 176 -4.26 0.22 2.37
CA ILE A 176 -4.82 -0.38 1.17
C ILE A 176 -4.87 0.65 0.03
N GLU A 177 -4.35 0.24 -1.12
CA GLU A 177 -4.62 0.87 -2.41
C GLU A 177 -5.20 -0.18 -3.36
N THR A 178 -6.40 0.07 -3.89
CA THR A 178 -7.05 -0.81 -4.87
C THR A 178 -6.50 -0.57 -6.27
N ASP A 179 -6.66 -1.53 -7.18
CA ASP A 179 -6.24 -1.33 -8.57
C ASP A 179 -7.01 -0.16 -9.20
N ILE A 180 -6.27 0.85 -9.66
CA ILE A 180 -6.84 2.05 -10.29
C ILE A 180 -7.72 1.72 -11.50
N LEU A 181 -7.44 0.62 -12.22
CA LEU A 181 -8.25 0.19 -13.36
C LEU A 181 -9.68 -0.18 -12.93
N ALA A 182 -9.84 -0.84 -11.79
CA ALA A 182 -11.17 -1.17 -11.25
C ALA A 182 -11.99 0.10 -10.96
N ARG A 183 -11.33 1.15 -10.47
CA ARG A 183 -11.98 2.45 -10.19
C ARG A 183 -12.40 3.18 -11.45
N TYR A 184 -11.56 3.18 -12.48
CA TYR A 184 -11.94 3.80 -13.77
C TYR A 184 -13.09 3.04 -14.43
N VAL A 185 -13.09 1.70 -14.39
CA VAL A 185 -14.20 0.89 -14.91
C VAL A 185 -15.49 1.21 -14.17
N ASP A 186 -15.47 1.23 -12.83
CA ASP A 186 -16.63 1.56 -12.01
C ASP A 186 -17.18 2.95 -12.32
N ASN A 187 -16.31 3.96 -12.43
CA ASN A 187 -16.71 5.32 -12.77
C ASN A 187 -17.38 5.42 -14.14
N LEU A 188 -16.83 4.74 -15.16
CA LEU A 188 -17.41 4.71 -16.51
C LEU A 188 -18.77 4.03 -16.56
N LEU A 189 -18.96 2.93 -15.82
CA LEU A 189 -20.24 2.22 -15.75
C LEU A 189 -21.30 3.03 -15.01
N SER A 190 -20.94 3.70 -13.92
CA SER A 190 -21.86 4.55 -13.16
C SER A 190 -22.39 5.72 -13.98
N GLN A 191 -21.55 6.36 -14.80
CA GLN A 191 -21.98 7.46 -15.69
C GLN A 191 -22.94 7.00 -16.79
N ARG A 192 -22.88 5.75 -17.25
CA ARG A 192 -23.81 5.20 -18.24
C ARG A 192 -25.19 4.93 -17.65
N GLY A 193 -25.27 4.46 -16.41
CA GLY A 193 -26.55 4.21 -15.71
C GLY A 193 -27.38 5.48 -15.49
N ASP A 194 -26.75 6.62 -15.26
CA ASP A 194 -27.44 7.91 -15.07
C ASP A 194 -27.97 8.49 -16.38
N GLY A 195 -27.38 8.16 -17.54
CA GLY A 195 -27.81 8.61 -18.86
C GLY A 195 -29.06 7.90 -19.36
N GLU A 196 -29.30 6.64 -19.05
CA GLU A 196 -30.46 5.87 -19.48
C GLU A 196 -31.74 6.24 -18.72
N ASN A 197 -31.63 6.74 -17.49
CA ASN A 197 -32.81 7.17 -16.70
C ASN A 197 -33.35 8.56 -17.08
N GLN A 198 -32.61 9.37 -17.84
CA GLN A 198 -33.09 10.67 -18.31
C GLN A 198 -33.81 10.59 -19.67
N GLY A 199 -33.73 9.46 -20.38
CA GLY A 199 -34.36 9.24 -21.70
C GLY A 199 -35.77 8.66 -21.65
N ALA A 200 -36.29 8.23 -20.50
CA ALA A 200 -37.56 7.54 -20.36
C ALA A 200 -38.75 8.44 -19.98
N THR A 201 -38.59 9.76 -19.99
CA THR A 201 -39.65 10.73 -19.70
C THR A 201 -39.77 11.74 -20.86
N ARG A 202 -40.29 11.26 -22.02
CA ARG A 202 -40.86 12.12 -23.05
C ARG A 202 -42.04 11.39 -23.70
#